data_d1c1065341b177b43bb7296d0ae36dce
#
_entry.id   d1c1065341b177b43bb7296d0ae36dce
#
_cell.length_a   1.000
_cell.length_b   1.000
_cell.length_c   1.000
_cell.angle_alpha   90.00
_cell.angle_beta   90.00
_cell.angle_gamma   90.00
#
_symmetry.space_group_name_H-M   'P 1'
#
loop_
_entity.id
_entity.type
_entity.pdbx_description
1 polymer ?
#
loop_
_entity_poly.entity_id
_entity_poly.type
_entity_poly.pdbx_seq_one_letter_code
_entity_poly.pdbx_strand_id
1 'polypeptide(L)'
;MAHYFTDNRNLDENRKEHTFRFLDRLYIFTTDNGVFSKTGVDYGSYVLLKAISKEELHGKILDMGCGYGTLGIITKSLFPSSEITMADINPRAVELTQLNC
;
A
#
# COMPACT_ATOMS: atom_id res chain seq x y z
N MET A 1 -14.53 7.90 20.67
CA MET A 1 -14.43 7.59 20.61
C MET A 1 -14.28 6.98 20.59
N ALA A 2 -14.08 6.95 20.44
CA ALA A 2 -13.70 6.50 20.42
C ALA A 2 -13.71 5.63 20.50
N HIS A 3 -13.81 5.41 20.40
CA HIS A 3 -13.71 4.75 20.29
C HIS A 3 -14.03 3.70 20.03
N TYR A 4 -14.67 3.23 19.72
CA TYR A 4 -14.99 2.48 19.40
C TYR A 4 -15.14 1.60 18.83
N PHE A 5 -16.01 1.29 18.39
CA PHE A 5 -15.58 0.77 17.81
C PHE A 5 -14.71 0.65 18.01
N THR A 6 -14.98 0.68 18.38
CA THR A 6 -14.23 0.85 18.72
C THR A 6 -13.28 1.38 18.41
N ASP A 7 -13.08 1.68 19.50
CA ASP A 7 -12.23 2.31 18.58
C ASP A 7 -10.92 1.58 18.47
N ASN A 8 -10.95 0.56 17.66
CA ASN A 8 -9.82 -0.33 17.48
C ASN A 8 -8.59 0.38 17.01
N ARG A 9 -8.74 1.46 16.27
CA ARG A 9 -7.59 2.16 15.73
C ARG A 9 -6.69 2.68 16.83
N ASN A 10 -7.28 3.20 17.90
CA ASN A 10 -6.47 3.70 18.99
C ASN A 10 -5.78 2.59 19.75
N LEU A 11 -6.49 1.46 19.91
CA LEU A 11 -5.93 0.34 20.65
C LEU A 11 -4.78 -0.33 19.91
N ASP A 12 -4.91 -0.43 18.59
CA ASP A 12 -3.96 -1.20 17.80
C ASP A 12 -2.95 -0.33 17.05
N GLU A 13 -3.08 0.97 17.20
CA GLU A 13 -2.23 1.85 16.43
C GLU A 13 -0.79 1.72 16.89
N ASN A 14 0.04 1.26 16.00
CA ASN A 14 1.46 1.09 16.26
C ASN A 14 2.15 1.32 14.93
N ARG A 15 2.13 2.56 14.49
CA ARG A 15 2.61 2.92 13.18
C ARG A 15 4.12 2.83 13.12
N LYS A 16 4.59 2.25 12.03
CA LYS A 16 6.01 2.08 11.76
C LYS A 16 6.26 2.46 10.32
N GLU A 17 7.47 2.89 10.04
CA GLU A 17 7.88 3.16 8.67
C GLU A 17 8.79 2.06 8.20
N HIS A 18 8.56 1.61 6.96
CA HIS A 18 9.38 0.61 6.31
C HIS A 18 9.89 1.17 4.99
N THR A 19 11.12 0.86 4.67
CA THR A 19 11.67 1.27 3.39
C THR A 19 11.69 0.08 2.43
N PHE A 20 11.55 0.39 1.16
CA PHE A 20 11.58 -0.63 0.11
C PHE A 20 12.24 -0.03 -1.12
N ARG A 21 13.29 -0.68 -1.58
CA ARG A 21 13.99 -0.21 -2.79
C ARG A 21 13.58 -1.07 -3.97
N PHE A 22 13.13 -0.41 -5.02
CA PHE A 22 12.70 -1.10 -6.22
C PHE A 22 13.12 -0.30 -7.44
N LEU A 23 13.90 -0.92 -8.34
CA LEU A 23 14.39 -0.30 -9.58
C LEU A 23 15.04 1.05 -9.29
N ASP A 24 15.96 1.07 -8.34
CA ASP A 24 16.73 2.27 -7.94
C ASP A 24 15.90 3.38 -7.33
N ARG A 25 14.64 3.11 -7.00
CA ARG A 25 13.80 4.06 -6.27
C ARG A 25 13.61 3.57 -4.85
N LEU A 26 13.64 4.50 -3.91
CA LEU A 26 13.40 4.18 -2.50
C LEU A 26 12.00 4.64 -2.13
N TYR A 27 11.22 3.72 -1.59
CA TYR A 27 9.87 4.00 -1.13
C TYR A 27 9.82 3.86 0.39
N ILE A 28 9.05 4.73 1.02
CA ILE A 28 8.86 4.69 2.46
C ILE A 28 7.36 4.54 2.70
N PHE A 29 6.99 3.46 3.41
CA PHE A 29 5.59 3.17 3.69
C PHE A 29 5.34 3.17 5.19
N THR A 30 4.24 3.78 5.59
CA THR A 30 3.76 3.71 6.96
C THR A 30 2.78 2.54 7.09
N THR A 31 2.98 1.71 8.09
CA THR A 31 2.12 0.57 8.38
C THR A 31 1.73 0.57 9.85
N ASP A 32 0.80 -0.28 10.24
CA ASP A 32 0.53 -0.50 11.65
C ASP A 32 -0.04 -1.90 11.88
N ASN A 33 -0.35 -2.23 13.15
CA ASN A 33 -0.73 -3.58 13.53
C ASN A 33 -2.04 -4.05 12.92
N GLY A 34 -2.89 -3.13 12.50
CA GLY A 34 -4.18 -3.49 11.94
C GLY A 34 -4.14 -3.84 10.47
N VAL A 35 -2.96 -3.83 9.86
CA VAL A 35 -2.83 -4.04 8.44
C VAL A 35 -1.84 -5.16 8.17
N PHE A 36 -2.24 -6.06 7.28
CA PHE A 36 -1.43 -7.21 6.91
C PHE A 36 -0.08 -6.77 6.34
N SER A 37 0.93 -7.60 6.57
CA SER A 37 2.28 -7.39 6.02
C SER A 37 2.96 -6.14 6.58
N LYS A 38 2.80 -5.93 7.85
CA LYS A 38 3.37 -4.74 8.50
C LYS A 38 4.89 -4.79 8.62
N THR A 39 5.51 -5.87 8.19
CA THR A 39 6.97 -6.00 8.20
C THR A 39 7.61 -5.50 6.91
N GLY A 40 6.81 -4.98 5.99
CA GLY A 40 7.32 -4.46 4.73
C GLY A 40 6.66 -5.13 3.54
N VAL A 41 7.24 -4.94 2.38
CA VAL A 41 6.72 -5.52 1.15
C VAL A 41 7.03 -7.01 1.13
N ASP A 42 6.00 -7.84 1.00
CA ASP A 42 6.21 -9.27 1.00
C ASP A 42 6.76 -9.77 -0.35
N TYR A 43 7.23 -11.02 -0.34
CA TYR A 43 7.87 -11.58 -1.52
C TYR A 43 6.92 -11.66 -2.71
N GLY A 44 5.67 -12.02 -2.47
CA GLY A 44 4.69 -12.11 -3.54
C GLY A 44 4.47 -10.79 -4.24
N SER A 45 4.35 -9.73 -3.46
CA SER A 45 4.22 -8.38 -4.02
C SER A 45 5.45 -7.98 -4.81
N TYR A 46 6.63 -8.32 -4.31
CA TYR A 46 7.88 -8.03 -5.02
C TYR A 46 7.92 -8.72 -6.39
N VAL A 47 7.57 -10.00 -6.43
CA VAL A 47 7.56 -10.77 -7.67
C VAL A 47 6.57 -10.16 -8.66
N LEU A 48 5.39 -9.78 -8.18
CA LEU A 48 4.38 -9.16 -9.02
C LEU A 48 4.86 -7.83 -9.58
N LEU A 49 5.48 -7.02 -8.74
CA LEU A 49 6.02 -5.73 -9.20
C LEU A 49 7.10 -5.93 -10.26
N LYS A 50 7.94 -6.95 -10.10
CA LYS A 50 8.95 -7.23 -11.10
C LYS A 50 8.32 -7.57 -12.44
N ALA A 51 7.24 -8.36 -12.42
CA ALA A 51 6.54 -8.71 -13.65
C ALA A 51 5.88 -7.48 -14.27
N ILE A 52 5.21 -6.66 -13.44
CA ILE A 52 4.54 -5.45 -13.92
C ILE A 52 5.53 -4.46 -14.53
N SER A 53 6.72 -4.35 -13.96
CA SER A 53 7.70 -3.38 -14.42
C SER A 53 8.15 -3.61 -15.84
N LYS A 54 7.91 -4.80 -16.38
CA LYS A 54 8.29 -5.15 -17.75
C LYS A 54 7.17 -4.88 -18.74
N GLU A 55 6.01 -4.45 -18.27
CA GLU A 55 4.87 -4.17 -19.13
C GLU A 55 4.78 -2.66 -19.39
N GLU A 56 3.95 -2.31 -20.37
CA GLU A 56 3.62 -0.91 -20.59
C GLU A 56 2.17 -0.72 -20.14
N LEU A 57 2.00 -0.25 -18.92
CA LEU A 57 0.68 -0.09 -18.36
C LEU A 57 0.21 1.36 -18.48
N HIS A 58 -1.04 1.51 -18.91
CA HIS A 58 -1.68 2.81 -18.96
C HIS A 58 -3.19 2.60 -18.81
N GLY A 59 -3.93 3.72 -18.66
CA GLY A 59 -5.36 3.63 -18.48
C GLY A 59 -5.72 3.41 -17.03
N LYS A 60 -6.84 2.75 -16.80
CA LYS A 60 -7.41 2.58 -15.46
C LYS A 60 -7.03 1.24 -14.89
N ILE A 61 -6.48 1.24 -13.68
CA ILE A 61 -6.01 0.04 -13.00
C ILE A 61 -6.62 0.01 -11.62
N LEU A 62 -7.09 -1.17 -11.21
CA LEU A 62 -7.69 -1.36 -9.89
C LEU A 62 -6.80 -2.26 -9.06
N ASP A 63 -6.44 -1.77 -7.87
CA ASP A 63 -5.69 -2.54 -6.88
C ASP A 63 -6.65 -2.95 -5.77
N MET A 64 -7.14 -4.18 -5.83
CA MET A 64 -8.07 -4.71 -4.84
C MET A 64 -7.31 -5.29 -3.67
N GLY A 65 -7.76 -4.94 -2.44
CA GLY A 65 -7.04 -5.39 -1.25
C GLY A 65 -5.71 -4.68 -1.12
N CYS A 66 -5.72 -3.37 -1.28
CA CYS A 66 -4.48 -2.60 -1.44
C CYS A 66 -3.60 -2.56 -0.18
N GLY A 67 -4.15 -2.93 0.99
CA GLY A 67 -3.38 -2.84 2.22
C GLY A 67 -2.93 -1.42 2.49
N TYR A 68 -1.65 -1.25 2.73
CA TYR A 68 -1.13 0.11 2.97
C TYR A 68 -0.64 0.78 1.69
N GLY A 69 -0.91 0.20 0.54
CA GLY A 69 -0.76 0.88 -0.73
C GLY A 69 0.44 0.48 -1.58
N THR A 70 1.13 -0.59 -1.23
CA THR A 70 2.39 -0.97 -1.87
C THR A 70 2.27 -1.08 -3.39
N LEU A 71 1.38 -1.95 -3.87
CA LEU A 71 1.32 -2.23 -5.30
C LEU A 71 0.85 -1.02 -6.08
N GLY A 72 -0.23 -0.38 -5.62
CA GLY A 72 -0.79 0.75 -6.35
C GLY A 72 0.16 1.94 -6.41
N ILE A 73 0.79 2.26 -5.28
CA ILE A 73 1.67 3.42 -5.21
C ILE A 73 2.90 3.21 -6.10
N ILE A 74 3.52 2.04 -6.02
CA ILE A 74 4.71 1.77 -6.83
C ILE A 74 4.32 1.70 -8.31
N THR A 75 3.19 1.08 -8.64
CA THR A 75 2.73 1.02 -10.01
C THR A 75 2.49 2.42 -10.59
N LYS A 76 1.88 3.31 -9.81
CA LYS A 76 1.67 4.68 -10.25
C LYS A 76 3.00 5.38 -10.48
N SER A 77 3.98 5.12 -9.62
CA SER A 77 5.31 5.69 -9.78
C SER A 77 5.97 5.22 -11.07
N LEU A 78 5.78 3.96 -11.43
CA LEU A 78 6.38 3.41 -12.65
C LEU A 78 5.64 3.85 -13.90
N PHE A 79 4.32 4.04 -13.82
CA PHE A 79 3.47 4.38 -14.95
C PHE A 79 2.63 5.59 -14.63
N PRO A 80 3.23 6.79 -14.63
CA PRO A 80 2.53 8.00 -14.17
C PRO A 80 1.28 8.36 -14.95
N SER A 81 1.15 7.89 -16.18
CA SER A 81 -0.02 8.21 -17.00
C SER A 81 -1.22 7.32 -16.67
N SER A 82 -1.05 6.30 -15.83
CA SER A 82 -2.15 5.43 -15.46
C SER A 82 -3.01 6.06 -14.36
N GLU A 83 -4.26 5.61 -14.28
CA GLU A 83 -5.17 5.98 -13.19
C GLU A 83 -5.32 4.77 -12.29
N ILE A 84 -4.80 4.87 -11.07
CA ILE A 84 -4.82 3.75 -10.14
C ILE A 84 -5.90 3.98 -9.10
N THR A 85 -6.82 3.04 -8.97
CA THR A 85 -7.79 3.03 -7.87
C THR A 85 -7.39 1.94 -6.91
N MET A 86 -7.26 2.29 -5.63
CA MET A 86 -6.89 1.35 -4.59
C MET A 86 -8.06 1.17 -3.65
N ALA A 87 -8.41 -0.08 -3.35
CA ALA A 87 -9.56 -0.39 -2.53
C ALA A 87 -9.22 -1.49 -1.53
N ASP A 88 -9.82 -1.38 -0.35
CA ASP A 88 -9.67 -2.39 0.68
C ASP A 88 -10.89 -2.33 1.58
N ILE A 89 -11.32 -3.49 2.10
CA ILE A 89 -12.45 -3.52 3.02
C ILE A 89 -12.05 -3.07 4.42
N ASN A 90 -10.77 -3.01 4.71
CA ASN A 90 -10.26 -2.59 6.01
C ASN A 90 -10.08 -1.07 6.01
N PRO A 91 -10.89 -0.32 6.80
CA PRO A 91 -10.77 1.14 6.81
C PRO A 91 -9.38 1.64 7.19
N ARG A 92 -8.69 0.90 8.06
CA ARG A 92 -7.34 1.29 8.46
C ARG A 92 -6.37 1.16 7.29
N ALA A 93 -6.56 0.15 6.45
CA ALA A 93 -5.74 0.00 5.25
C ALA A 93 -5.94 1.18 4.31
N VAL A 94 -7.18 1.59 4.11
CA VAL A 94 -7.48 2.75 3.26
C VAL A 94 -6.83 4.00 3.82
N GLU A 95 -6.92 4.18 5.14
CA GLU A 95 -6.31 5.32 5.80
C GLU A 95 -4.79 5.35 5.59
N LEU A 96 -4.14 4.21 5.75
CA LEU A 96 -2.70 4.11 5.55
C LEU A 96 -2.32 4.36 4.09
N THR A 97 -3.13 3.84 3.16
CA THR A 97 -2.88 4.07 1.75
C THR A 97 -2.93 5.56 1.43
N GLN A 98 -3.91 6.28 1.97
CA GLN A 98 -4.01 7.71 1.75
C GLN A 98 -2.81 8.44 2.34
N LEU A 99 -2.35 8.00 3.50
CA LEU A 99 -1.19 8.59 4.13
C LEU A 99 0.07 8.36 3.30
N ASN A 100 0.20 7.20 2.69
CA ASN A 100 1.39 6.84 1.91
C ASN A 100 1.41 7.44 0.51
N CYS A 101 0.25 7.83 0.01
CA CYS A 101 0.19 8.53 -1.27
C CYS A 101 0.69 9.98 -1.12
#